data_da5cd196043419cb30be17973b55f173
#
_entry.id   da5cd196043419cb30be17973b55f173
#
_cell.length_a   1.000
_cell.length_b   1.000
_cell.length_c   1.000
_cell.angle_alpha   90.00
_cell.angle_beta   90.00
_cell.angle_gamma   90.00
#
_symmetry.space_group_name_H-M   'P 1'
#
loop_
_entity.id
_entity.type
_entity.pdbx_description
1 polymer ?
#
loop_
_entity_poly.entity_id
_entity_poly.type
_entity_poly.pdbx_seq_one_letter_code
_entity_poly.pdbx_strand_id
1 'polypeptide(L)'
;MSSLIVIGSGLAGYTLIREFRKLDKETSVTLISGDAADFYSKPMLSTALAQGKDAQSLIMTPAEKMAAQLDINILANTCVTEIDKGKKRCVLDTGEVVEYEKLVLALGADPIRIPFDGDANDDVLSINNIDDYAMFRQKLDTDVKRIAIIGAGLIGCEFANDLISQDYQVDVIGLGETPLDTLIPAEAGKSLLAALEKEGVVWHLDTTVECLKHSNKGYQVSLRNGADFHADLIISAIGLRAKTDLAKNAGLETNRAIVVSKYLQTTSDDDIYAIGDCAEVGGEVLPYIMPIMHGARALAKTLCGESSEVEYPIMPVIVKTTKHPIVIAGQLKGKKVNLHSETVEDGVKVLANDHNDNMVGFCLVGAEANKEKQALLKDMKA
;
A
#
# COMPACT_ATOMS: atom_id res chain seq x y z
N MET A 1 -23.14 -5.44 27.18
CA MET A 1 -23.39 -4.64 25.97
C MET A 1 -22.44 -5.12 24.91
N SER A 2 -22.94 -5.35 23.72
CA SER A 2 -22.14 -5.79 22.56
C SER A 2 -21.02 -4.79 22.29
N SER A 3 -19.78 -5.24 22.15
CA SER A 3 -18.62 -4.36 21.95
C SER A 3 -17.75 -4.84 20.80
N LEU A 4 -17.53 -3.94 19.86
CA LEU A 4 -16.62 -4.14 18.71
C LEU A 4 -15.36 -3.32 18.95
N ILE A 5 -14.20 -4.00 18.92
CA ILE A 5 -12.90 -3.32 18.88
C ILE A 5 -12.33 -3.43 17.47
N VAL A 6 -11.83 -2.31 16.94
CA VAL A 6 -11.07 -2.25 15.67
C VAL A 6 -9.68 -1.72 15.99
N ILE A 7 -8.63 -2.47 15.67
CA ILE A 7 -7.25 -2.06 15.84
C ILE A 7 -6.70 -1.56 14.51
N GLY A 8 -6.44 -0.26 14.41
CA GLY A 8 -5.89 0.42 13.24
C GLY A 8 -6.84 1.43 12.62
N SER A 9 -6.39 2.69 12.54
CA SER A 9 -7.10 3.87 12.01
C SER A 9 -6.95 4.08 10.50
N GLY A 10 -6.26 3.17 9.80
CA GLY A 10 -6.06 3.28 8.37
C GLY A 10 -7.35 3.17 7.54
N LEU A 11 -7.20 3.18 6.20
CA LEU A 11 -8.33 3.10 5.28
C LEU A 11 -9.24 1.89 5.58
N ALA A 12 -8.67 0.74 5.95
CA ALA A 12 -9.43 -0.47 6.26
C ALA A 12 -10.30 -0.31 7.50
N GLY A 13 -9.72 0.17 8.62
CA GLY A 13 -10.45 0.34 9.88
C GLY A 13 -11.59 1.34 9.75
N TYR A 14 -11.31 2.54 9.27
CA TYR A 14 -12.36 3.55 9.11
C TYR A 14 -13.40 3.19 8.05
N THR A 15 -13.03 2.54 6.95
CA THR A 15 -14.01 2.10 5.95
C THR A 15 -14.93 1.04 6.53
N LEU A 16 -14.39 0.07 7.27
CA LEU A 16 -15.19 -0.94 7.96
C LEU A 16 -16.19 -0.30 8.92
N ILE A 17 -15.73 0.61 9.78
CA ILE A 17 -16.62 1.26 10.77
C ILE A 17 -17.71 2.07 10.06
N ARG A 18 -17.41 2.77 8.97
CA ARG A 18 -18.42 3.48 8.18
C ARG A 18 -19.46 2.53 7.58
N GLU A 19 -19.06 1.39 7.03
CA GLU A 19 -19.98 0.41 6.49
C GLU A 19 -20.80 -0.26 7.62
N PHE A 20 -20.17 -0.58 8.74
CA PHE A 20 -20.84 -1.14 9.94
C PHE A 20 -21.90 -0.19 10.49
N ARG A 21 -21.61 1.11 10.64
CA ARG A 21 -22.55 2.13 11.15
C ARG A 21 -23.76 2.38 10.23
N LYS A 22 -23.72 1.98 8.97
CA LYS A 22 -24.91 1.97 8.10
C LYS A 22 -25.90 0.90 8.50
N LEU A 23 -25.44 -0.18 9.12
CA LEU A 23 -26.23 -1.37 9.48
C LEU A 23 -26.55 -1.41 10.98
N ASP A 24 -25.63 -1.02 11.84
CA ASP A 24 -25.73 -1.05 13.29
C ASP A 24 -25.30 0.29 13.89
N LYS A 25 -26.22 0.94 14.61
CA LYS A 25 -26.01 2.23 15.29
C LYS A 25 -25.90 2.10 16.82
N GLU A 26 -26.18 0.91 17.35
CA GLU A 26 -26.33 0.70 18.81
C GLU A 26 -25.08 0.05 19.42
N THR A 27 -24.40 -0.82 18.70
CA THR A 27 -23.21 -1.51 19.19
C THR A 27 -22.10 -0.52 19.53
N SER A 28 -21.55 -0.60 20.73
CA SER A 28 -20.37 0.19 21.14
C SER A 28 -19.15 -0.18 20.28
N VAL A 29 -18.52 0.82 19.67
CA VAL A 29 -17.30 0.62 18.86
C VAL A 29 -16.14 1.41 19.44
N THR A 30 -15.01 0.74 19.66
CA THR A 30 -13.75 1.38 20.03
C THR A 30 -12.73 1.14 18.95
N LEU A 31 -12.16 2.23 18.41
CA LEU A 31 -11.01 2.22 17.52
C LEU A 31 -9.74 2.47 18.32
N ILE A 32 -8.73 1.62 18.18
CA ILE A 32 -7.43 1.77 18.86
C ILE A 32 -6.36 1.96 17.79
N SER A 33 -5.55 3.02 17.93
CA SER A 33 -4.48 3.33 16.99
C SER A 33 -3.22 3.84 17.68
N GLY A 34 -2.07 3.34 17.23
CA GLY A 34 -0.76 3.81 17.72
C GLY A 34 -0.34 5.18 17.19
N ASP A 35 -1.13 5.80 16.30
CA ASP A 35 -0.95 7.15 15.78
C ASP A 35 -2.08 8.09 16.25
N ALA A 36 -2.11 9.32 15.73
CA ALA A 36 -3.13 10.32 16.05
C ALA A 36 -4.55 9.94 15.63
N ALA A 37 -4.72 8.84 14.92
CA ALA A 37 -5.98 8.34 14.37
C ALA A 37 -6.70 9.33 13.43
N ASP A 38 -6.00 10.28 12.85
CA ASP A 38 -6.54 11.18 11.82
C ASP A 38 -6.83 10.39 10.54
N PHE A 39 -7.96 10.68 9.90
CA PHE A 39 -8.29 10.05 8.64
C PHE A 39 -7.65 10.78 7.46
N TYR A 40 -6.82 10.07 6.73
CA TYR A 40 -6.22 10.51 5.46
C TYR A 40 -6.14 9.35 4.46
N SER A 41 -5.91 9.68 3.20
CA SER A 41 -5.74 8.67 2.14
C SER A 41 -4.25 8.35 1.96
N LYS A 42 -3.78 7.26 2.57
CA LYS A 42 -2.37 6.81 2.48
C LYS A 42 -1.83 6.76 1.03
N PRO A 43 -2.59 6.30 0.01
CA PRO A 43 -2.13 6.35 -1.38
C PRO A 43 -1.84 7.75 -1.93
N MET A 44 -2.25 8.82 -1.26
CA MET A 44 -1.91 10.19 -1.70
C MET A 44 -0.48 10.60 -1.34
N LEU A 45 0.17 9.92 -0.41
CA LEU A 45 1.52 10.27 0.05
C LEU A 45 2.55 10.31 -1.10
N SER A 46 2.43 9.41 -2.07
CA SER A 46 3.35 9.30 -3.22
C SER A 46 3.08 10.29 -4.35
N THR A 47 2.08 11.19 -4.21
CA THR A 47 1.73 12.20 -5.22
C THR A 47 1.40 13.56 -4.60
N ALA A 48 1.67 13.72 -3.32
CA ALA A 48 1.28 14.91 -2.57
C ALA A 48 2.23 16.09 -2.79
N LEU A 49 3.49 15.82 -3.11
CA LEU A 49 4.50 16.85 -3.32
C LEU A 49 4.17 17.70 -4.54
N ALA A 50 3.85 17.08 -5.67
CA ALA A 50 3.45 17.76 -6.91
C ALA A 50 2.16 18.59 -6.74
N GLN A 51 1.30 18.22 -5.78
CA GLN A 51 0.09 18.96 -5.44
C GLN A 51 0.34 20.09 -4.42
N GLY A 52 1.60 20.31 -4.02
CA GLY A 52 1.97 21.33 -3.02
C GLY A 52 1.42 21.04 -1.62
N LYS A 53 1.05 19.79 -1.32
CA LYS A 53 0.46 19.42 -0.03
C LYS A 53 1.54 19.08 0.98
N ASP A 54 1.40 19.61 2.17
CA ASP A 54 2.11 19.18 3.38
C ASP A 54 1.33 18.08 4.12
N ALA A 55 1.90 17.54 5.19
CA ALA A 55 1.28 16.48 5.97
C ALA A 55 -0.07 16.92 6.56
N GLN A 56 -0.17 18.16 7.07
CA GLN A 56 -1.38 18.67 7.68
C GLN A 56 -2.53 18.79 6.65
N SER A 57 -2.24 19.21 5.43
CA SER A 57 -3.24 19.34 4.35
C SER A 57 -3.72 18.02 3.78
N LEU A 58 -3.03 16.92 4.08
CA LEU A 58 -3.45 15.56 3.72
C LEU A 58 -4.48 14.98 4.70
N ILE A 59 -4.60 15.53 5.90
CA ILE A 59 -5.62 15.11 6.88
C ILE A 59 -7.00 15.54 6.34
N MET A 60 -7.79 14.57 5.96
CA MET A 60 -9.15 14.79 5.45
C MET A 60 -10.14 15.04 6.58
N THR A 61 -9.98 14.33 7.70
CA THR A 61 -10.86 14.47 8.86
C THR A 61 -10.07 14.14 10.14
N PRO A 62 -9.93 15.08 11.08
CA PRO A 62 -9.31 14.82 12.38
C PRO A 62 -10.05 13.75 13.17
N ALA A 63 -9.32 13.03 14.05
CA ALA A 63 -9.83 11.93 14.85
C ALA A 63 -11.09 12.29 15.69
N GLU A 64 -11.10 13.48 16.32
CA GLU A 64 -12.27 13.96 17.08
C GLU A 64 -13.53 14.07 16.21
N LYS A 65 -13.39 14.57 14.98
CA LYS A 65 -14.51 14.65 14.04
C LYS A 65 -14.94 13.27 13.55
N MET A 66 -13.99 12.36 13.34
CA MET A 66 -14.29 10.97 13.00
C MET A 66 -15.06 10.28 14.13
N ALA A 67 -14.62 10.46 15.38
CA ALA A 67 -15.30 9.93 16.56
C ALA A 67 -16.77 10.39 16.64
N ALA A 68 -16.99 11.70 16.49
CA ALA A 68 -18.33 12.28 16.49
C ALA A 68 -19.22 11.84 15.33
N GLN A 69 -18.65 11.77 14.10
CA GLN A 69 -19.38 11.38 12.89
C GLN A 69 -19.82 9.91 12.90
N LEU A 70 -19.01 9.04 13.49
CA LEU A 70 -19.21 7.60 13.49
C LEU A 70 -19.80 7.09 14.81
N ASP A 71 -19.97 7.97 15.80
CA ASP A 71 -20.40 7.62 17.15
C ASP A 71 -19.54 6.47 17.72
N ILE A 72 -18.23 6.71 17.84
CA ILE A 72 -17.24 5.73 18.29
C ILE A 72 -16.30 6.33 19.34
N ASN A 73 -15.76 5.47 20.20
CA ASN A 73 -14.62 5.82 21.02
C ASN A 73 -13.31 5.64 20.22
N ILE A 74 -12.38 6.60 20.29
CA ILE A 74 -11.05 6.50 19.69
C ILE A 74 -9.98 6.59 20.78
N LEU A 75 -9.16 5.56 20.88
CA LEU A 75 -7.94 5.53 21.69
C LEU A 75 -6.76 5.78 20.75
N ALA A 76 -6.47 7.07 20.52
CA ALA A 76 -5.33 7.50 19.69
C ALA A 76 -4.02 7.42 20.49
N ASN A 77 -2.89 7.33 19.76
CA ASN A 77 -1.54 7.21 20.33
C ASN A 77 -1.45 6.07 21.36
N THR A 78 -2.16 4.97 21.11
CA THR A 78 -2.30 3.84 22.03
C THR A 78 -2.08 2.55 21.24
N CYS A 79 -1.14 1.72 21.71
CA CYS A 79 -0.83 0.45 21.07
C CYS A 79 -1.43 -0.73 21.84
N VAL A 80 -2.02 -1.68 21.13
CA VAL A 80 -2.36 -2.99 21.70
C VAL A 80 -1.10 -3.85 21.71
N THR A 81 -0.69 -4.29 22.89
CA THR A 81 0.52 -5.09 23.09
C THR A 81 0.26 -6.59 23.15
N GLU A 82 -0.97 -6.97 23.59
CA GLU A 82 -1.37 -8.37 23.75
C GLU A 82 -2.88 -8.55 23.46
N ILE A 83 -3.24 -9.69 22.88
CA ILE A 83 -4.63 -10.15 22.74
C ILE A 83 -4.77 -11.46 23.52
N ASP A 84 -5.55 -11.43 24.58
CA ASP A 84 -5.95 -12.63 25.36
C ASP A 84 -7.29 -13.15 24.82
N LYS A 85 -7.22 -14.08 23.85
CA LYS A 85 -8.41 -14.68 23.22
C LYS A 85 -9.33 -15.36 24.25
N GLY A 86 -8.74 -16.05 25.22
CA GLY A 86 -9.50 -16.82 26.22
C GLY A 86 -10.36 -15.94 27.11
N LYS A 87 -9.97 -14.68 27.33
CA LYS A 87 -10.71 -13.71 28.11
C LYS A 87 -11.35 -12.60 27.27
N LYS A 88 -11.22 -12.69 25.94
CA LYS A 88 -11.73 -11.70 24.99
C LYS A 88 -11.33 -10.26 25.34
N ARG A 89 -10.03 -10.02 25.51
CA ARG A 89 -9.51 -8.72 25.91
C ARG A 89 -8.21 -8.36 25.19
N CYS A 90 -8.01 -7.06 25.03
CA CYS A 90 -6.77 -6.46 24.55
C CYS A 90 -6.07 -5.76 25.73
N VAL A 91 -4.75 -5.93 25.84
CA VAL A 91 -3.91 -5.18 26.77
C VAL A 91 -3.24 -4.04 25.99
N LEU A 92 -3.32 -2.84 26.54
CA LEU A 92 -2.73 -1.64 25.96
C LEU A 92 -1.32 -1.41 26.49
N ASP A 93 -0.53 -0.63 25.79
CA ASP A 93 0.80 -0.19 26.20
C ASP A 93 0.80 0.64 27.50
N THR A 94 -0.34 1.25 27.84
CA THR A 94 -0.58 1.91 29.13
C THR A 94 -0.77 0.92 30.28
N GLY A 95 -0.92 -0.36 30.02
CA GLY A 95 -1.32 -1.40 31.00
C GLY A 95 -2.82 -1.52 31.20
N GLU A 96 -3.61 -0.69 30.57
CA GLU A 96 -5.07 -0.75 30.58
C GLU A 96 -5.57 -1.98 29.80
N VAL A 97 -6.74 -2.50 30.17
CA VAL A 97 -7.35 -3.65 29.52
C VAL A 97 -8.72 -3.27 28.98
N VAL A 98 -8.96 -3.60 27.71
CA VAL A 98 -10.23 -3.35 27.01
C VAL A 98 -10.82 -4.69 26.57
N GLU A 99 -12.07 -4.97 26.97
CA GLU A 99 -12.78 -6.20 26.61
C GLU A 99 -13.56 -6.04 25.30
N TYR A 100 -13.71 -7.13 24.54
CA TYR A 100 -14.45 -7.16 23.29
C TYR A 100 -15.40 -8.35 23.19
N GLU A 101 -16.48 -8.22 22.47
CA GLU A 101 -17.24 -9.36 21.93
C GLU A 101 -16.71 -9.77 20.57
N LYS A 102 -16.38 -8.78 19.71
CA LYS A 102 -15.76 -8.99 18.40
C LYS A 102 -14.55 -8.08 18.25
N LEU A 103 -13.49 -8.61 17.65
CA LEU A 103 -12.22 -7.91 17.41
C LEU A 103 -11.88 -7.90 15.93
N VAL A 104 -11.54 -6.74 15.38
CA VAL A 104 -11.06 -6.62 14.00
C VAL A 104 -9.65 -6.09 13.97
N LEU A 105 -8.77 -6.83 13.32
CA LEU A 105 -7.38 -6.47 13.08
C LEU A 105 -7.28 -5.76 11.72
N ALA A 106 -7.08 -4.44 11.74
CA ALA A 106 -6.86 -3.60 10.56
C ALA A 106 -5.43 -3.00 10.60
N LEU A 107 -4.44 -3.84 10.94
CA LEU A 107 -3.09 -3.46 11.34
C LEU A 107 -2.26 -2.85 10.20
N GLY A 108 -2.64 -3.10 8.95
CA GLY A 108 -1.89 -2.64 7.78
C GLY A 108 -0.57 -3.39 7.56
N ALA A 109 0.41 -2.68 7.00
CA ALA A 109 1.72 -3.23 6.67
C ALA A 109 2.82 -2.21 6.96
N ASP A 110 4.03 -2.72 7.24
CA ASP A 110 5.24 -1.94 7.46
C ASP A 110 6.18 -2.00 6.26
N PRO A 111 6.99 -0.97 6.03
CA PRO A 111 8.04 -1.00 5.03
C PRO A 111 9.05 -2.13 5.30
N ILE A 112 9.42 -2.83 4.25
CA ILE A 112 10.53 -3.77 4.33
C ILE A 112 11.81 -2.95 4.52
N ARG A 113 12.62 -3.34 5.52
CA ARG A 113 13.94 -2.79 5.76
C ARG A 113 14.99 -3.87 5.57
N ILE A 114 15.98 -3.60 4.73
CA ILE A 114 17.15 -4.44 4.54
C ILE A 114 18.39 -3.63 4.95
N PRO A 115 19.34 -4.21 5.65
CA PRO A 115 20.61 -3.56 5.94
C PRO A 115 21.46 -3.50 4.66
N PHE A 116 22.13 -2.38 4.47
CA PHE A 116 23.19 -2.18 3.48
C PHE A 116 24.52 -2.05 4.21
N ASP A 117 25.64 -2.31 3.54
CA ASP A 117 26.95 -2.01 4.09
C ASP A 117 27.11 -0.49 4.25
N GLY A 118 27.99 -0.07 5.17
CA GLY A 118 28.26 1.35 5.42
C GLY A 118 27.63 1.89 6.71
N ASP A 119 27.62 3.21 6.85
CA ASP A 119 27.26 3.91 8.08
C ASP A 119 25.99 4.79 7.98
N ALA A 120 25.30 4.77 6.83
CA ALA A 120 24.15 5.64 6.55
C ALA A 120 22.79 4.91 6.50
N ASN A 121 22.69 3.68 7.02
CA ASN A 121 21.45 2.89 6.96
C ASN A 121 20.26 3.54 7.68
N ASP A 122 20.53 4.18 8.82
CA ASP A 122 19.47 4.77 9.66
C ASP A 122 18.87 6.04 9.04
N ASP A 123 19.55 6.62 8.04
CA ASP A 123 19.08 7.80 7.33
C ASP A 123 18.16 7.50 6.14
N VAL A 124 18.04 6.21 5.76
CA VAL A 124 17.15 5.78 4.68
C VAL A 124 15.70 5.96 5.08
N LEU A 125 15.00 6.83 4.39
CA LEU A 125 13.59 7.10 4.65
C LEU A 125 12.69 6.02 4.03
N SER A 126 11.65 5.64 4.77
CA SER A 126 10.51 4.91 4.21
C SER A 126 9.26 5.74 4.49
N ILE A 127 8.47 6.03 3.46
CA ILE A 127 7.29 6.90 3.58
C ILE A 127 6.04 6.03 3.55
N ASN A 128 5.52 5.67 4.72
CA ASN A 128 4.42 4.73 4.88
C ASN A 128 3.20 5.30 5.62
N ASN A 129 3.37 6.40 6.31
CA ASN A 129 2.33 7.12 7.05
C ASN A 129 2.52 8.63 6.94
N ILE A 130 1.65 9.39 7.59
CA ILE A 130 1.65 10.85 7.50
C ILE A 130 2.85 11.48 8.22
N ASP A 131 3.33 10.86 9.29
CA ASP A 131 4.49 11.34 10.07
C ASP A 131 5.78 11.12 9.27
N ASP A 132 5.91 9.96 8.60
CA ASP A 132 7.02 9.71 7.66
C ASP A 132 7.02 10.76 6.54
N TYR A 133 5.84 11.11 6.01
CA TYR A 133 5.71 12.13 4.99
C TYR A 133 6.06 13.53 5.52
N ALA A 134 5.69 13.85 6.75
CA ALA A 134 6.07 15.12 7.39
C ALA A 134 7.61 15.22 7.54
N MET A 135 8.25 14.15 7.99
CA MET A 135 9.71 14.07 8.09
C MET A 135 10.38 14.18 6.72
N PHE A 136 9.86 13.50 5.71
CA PHE A 136 10.31 13.62 4.32
C PHE A 136 10.24 15.07 3.82
N ARG A 137 9.10 15.74 4.01
CA ARG A 137 8.92 17.15 3.62
C ARG A 137 9.90 18.07 4.33
N GLN A 138 10.12 17.88 5.64
CA GLN A 138 11.09 18.66 6.40
C GLN A 138 12.53 18.49 5.86
N LYS A 139 12.90 17.28 5.44
CA LYS A 139 14.21 17.06 4.82
C LYS A 139 14.34 17.73 3.45
N LEU A 140 13.26 17.81 2.67
CA LEU A 140 13.26 18.52 1.39
C LEU A 140 13.40 20.05 1.52
N ASP A 141 13.03 20.65 2.65
CA ASP A 141 13.20 22.07 2.93
C ASP A 141 14.68 22.49 3.13
N THR A 142 15.59 21.51 3.13
CA THR A 142 17.04 21.73 3.13
C THR A 142 17.59 21.85 1.69
N ASP A 143 18.90 21.94 1.51
CA ASP A 143 19.53 22.08 0.18
C ASP A 143 19.58 20.72 -0.58
N VAL A 144 18.47 19.97 -0.60
CA VAL A 144 18.32 18.69 -1.31
C VAL A 144 18.07 18.96 -2.78
N LYS A 145 18.83 18.32 -3.67
CA LYS A 145 18.68 18.40 -5.13
C LYS A 145 18.58 17.03 -5.79
N ARG A 146 19.33 16.04 -5.27
CA ARG A 146 19.41 14.71 -5.86
C ARG A 146 18.93 13.65 -4.87
N ILE A 147 17.95 12.86 -5.29
CA ILE A 147 17.28 11.88 -4.46
C ILE A 147 17.45 10.49 -5.06
N ALA A 148 17.93 9.54 -4.26
CA ALA A 148 17.99 8.14 -4.63
C ALA A 148 16.74 7.41 -4.12
N ILE A 149 16.06 6.67 -5.00
CA ILE A 149 14.93 5.81 -4.66
C ILE A 149 15.37 4.36 -4.82
N ILE A 150 15.38 3.62 -3.72
CA ILE A 150 15.67 2.18 -3.71
C ILE A 150 14.34 1.44 -3.90
N GLY A 151 14.17 0.82 -5.06
CA GLY A 151 12.96 0.08 -5.46
C GLY A 151 12.24 0.71 -6.65
N ALA A 152 12.28 0.03 -7.80
CA ALA A 152 11.58 0.41 -9.04
C ALA A 152 10.15 -0.18 -9.12
N GLY A 153 9.52 -0.45 -7.96
CA GLY A 153 8.14 -0.92 -7.85
C GLY A 153 7.12 0.21 -7.97
N LEU A 154 5.84 -0.10 -7.70
CA LEU A 154 4.71 0.84 -7.83
C LEU A 154 4.97 2.15 -7.09
N ILE A 155 5.28 2.09 -5.80
CA ILE A 155 5.49 3.28 -4.96
C ILE A 155 6.76 4.04 -5.37
N GLY A 156 7.85 3.33 -5.72
CA GLY A 156 9.07 3.98 -6.18
C GLY A 156 8.88 4.76 -7.48
N CYS A 157 8.14 4.21 -8.46
CA CYS A 157 7.80 4.89 -9.71
C CYS A 157 6.87 6.10 -9.48
N GLU A 158 5.92 6.00 -8.54
CA GLU A 158 5.04 7.11 -8.19
C GLU A 158 5.83 8.26 -7.55
N PHE A 159 6.72 7.97 -6.59
CA PHE A 159 7.61 8.98 -6.00
C PHE A 159 8.58 9.57 -7.03
N ALA A 160 9.15 8.75 -7.92
CA ALA A 160 10.00 9.28 -8.99
C ALA A 160 9.25 10.29 -9.85
N ASN A 161 8.03 9.96 -10.29
CA ASN A 161 7.16 10.85 -11.06
C ASN A 161 6.78 12.13 -10.29
N ASP A 162 6.52 12.02 -8.99
CA ASP A 162 6.15 13.16 -8.13
C ASP A 162 7.35 14.12 -7.95
N LEU A 163 8.54 13.59 -7.67
CA LEU A 163 9.76 14.34 -7.44
C LEU A 163 10.27 15.06 -8.70
N ILE A 164 10.31 14.38 -9.87
CA ILE A 164 10.74 15.04 -11.11
C ILE A 164 9.81 16.18 -11.53
N SER A 165 8.54 16.16 -11.12
CA SER A 165 7.61 17.24 -11.36
C SER A 165 7.89 18.49 -10.51
N GLN A 166 8.82 18.39 -9.56
CA GLN A 166 9.31 19.45 -8.68
C GLN A 166 10.80 19.73 -8.87
N ASP A 167 11.31 19.41 -10.06
CA ASP A 167 12.69 19.70 -10.52
C ASP A 167 13.80 19.02 -9.69
N TYR A 168 13.49 17.94 -8.93
CA TYR A 168 14.51 17.14 -8.29
C TYR A 168 15.18 16.21 -9.31
N GLN A 169 16.49 15.99 -9.15
CA GLN A 169 17.21 14.92 -9.83
C GLN A 169 16.90 13.59 -9.13
N VAL A 170 16.46 12.60 -9.86
CA VAL A 170 15.99 11.33 -9.29
C VAL A 170 16.74 10.15 -9.90
N ASP A 171 17.39 9.38 -9.03
CA ASP A 171 18.00 8.10 -9.37
C ASP A 171 17.13 6.98 -8.81
N VAL A 172 16.67 6.05 -9.64
CA VAL A 172 15.87 4.90 -9.22
C VAL A 172 16.68 3.61 -9.40
N ILE A 173 16.83 2.87 -8.30
CA ILE A 173 17.55 1.60 -8.26
C ILE A 173 16.56 0.45 -8.22
N GLY A 174 16.71 -0.56 -9.09
CA GLY A 174 15.82 -1.70 -9.17
C GLY A 174 16.51 -3.02 -9.52
N LEU A 175 15.98 -4.12 -8.96
CA LEU A 175 16.49 -5.47 -9.18
C LEU A 175 16.12 -6.03 -10.57
N GLY A 176 15.02 -5.56 -11.16
CA GLY A 176 14.55 -6.02 -12.46
C GLY A 176 15.16 -5.26 -13.62
N GLU A 177 15.01 -5.81 -14.82
CA GLU A 177 15.45 -5.18 -16.08
C GLU A 177 14.58 -3.97 -16.48
N THR A 178 13.37 -3.86 -15.93
CA THR A 178 12.44 -2.75 -16.20
C THR A 178 11.74 -2.31 -14.90
N PRO A 179 11.27 -1.06 -14.82
CA PRO A 179 10.39 -0.67 -13.70
C PRO A 179 9.11 -1.50 -13.71
N LEU A 180 8.54 -1.72 -12.52
CA LEU A 180 7.32 -2.50 -12.30
C LEU A 180 7.40 -3.95 -12.78
N ASP A 181 8.60 -4.53 -12.92
CA ASP A 181 8.87 -5.86 -13.49
C ASP A 181 8.06 -6.99 -12.85
N THR A 182 7.71 -6.86 -11.55
CA THR A 182 6.85 -7.82 -10.84
C THR A 182 5.35 -7.65 -11.14
N LEU A 183 4.94 -6.49 -11.66
CA LEU A 183 3.54 -6.10 -11.79
C LEU A 183 3.05 -6.09 -13.25
N ILE A 184 3.90 -5.64 -14.19
CA ILE A 184 3.53 -5.46 -15.61
C ILE A 184 4.42 -6.28 -16.53
N PRO A 185 4.01 -6.50 -17.81
CA PRO A 185 4.86 -7.08 -18.83
C PRO A 185 6.06 -6.19 -19.20
N ALA A 186 7.13 -6.79 -19.71
CA ALA A 186 8.38 -6.11 -20.02
C ALA A 186 8.21 -4.94 -21.02
N GLU A 187 7.35 -5.11 -22.04
CA GLU A 187 7.06 -4.07 -23.04
C GLU A 187 6.42 -2.83 -22.38
N ALA A 188 5.52 -3.05 -21.42
CA ALA A 188 4.90 -1.99 -20.63
C ALA A 188 5.94 -1.31 -19.73
N GLY A 189 6.82 -2.09 -19.10
CA GLY A 189 7.92 -1.58 -18.28
C GLY A 189 8.91 -0.72 -19.10
N LYS A 190 9.28 -1.16 -20.30
CA LYS A 190 10.14 -0.39 -21.22
C LYS A 190 9.50 0.93 -21.64
N SER A 191 8.19 0.95 -21.87
CA SER A 191 7.45 2.18 -22.20
C SER A 191 7.50 3.19 -21.05
N LEU A 192 7.27 2.76 -19.80
CA LEU A 192 7.39 3.61 -18.62
C LEU A 192 8.82 4.10 -18.41
N LEU A 193 9.81 3.20 -18.57
CA LEU A 193 11.23 3.53 -18.44
C LEU A 193 11.59 4.69 -19.37
N ALA A 194 11.33 4.53 -20.67
CA ALA A 194 11.66 5.54 -21.67
C ALA A 194 10.94 6.88 -21.43
N ALA A 195 9.69 6.84 -20.97
CA ALA A 195 8.93 8.04 -20.68
C ALA A 195 9.50 8.82 -19.49
N LEU A 196 9.80 8.17 -18.38
CA LEU A 196 10.36 8.83 -17.19
C LEU A 196 11.84 9.20 -17.37
N GLU A 197 12.61 8.44 -18.15
CA GLU A 197 13.98 8.80 -18.53
C GLU A 197 14.01 10.11 -19.33
N LYS A 198 13.09 10.29 -20.27
CA LYS A 198 12.91 11.55 -21.01
C LYS A 198 12.58 12.74 -20.11
N GLU A 199 11.89 12.49 -18.99
CA GLU A 199 11.56 13.51 -17.98
C GLU A 199 12.70 13.72 -16.97
N GLY A 200 13.81 12.97 -17.06
CA GLY A 200 15.03 13.17 -16.26
C GLY A 200 15.28 12.14 -15.15
N VAL A 201 14.50 11.07 -15.08
CA VAL A 201 14.81 9.95 -14.15
C VAL A 201 16.04 9.19 -14.65
N VAL A 202 17.01 8.96 -13.77
CA VAL A 202 18.17 8.10 -14.01
C VAL A 202 17.88 6.71 -13.45
N TRP A 203 17.92 5.70 -14.33
CA TRP A 203 17.65 4.33 -13.94
C TRP A 203 18.93 3.53 -13.70
N HIS A 204 18.99 2.85 -12.56
CA HIS A 204 19.98 1.85 -12.21
C HIS A 204 19.26 0.51 -12.02
N LEU A 205 19.01 -0.17 -13.13
CA LEU A 205 18.27 -1.44 -13.16
C LEU A 205 19.22 -2.65 -13.20
N ASP A 206 18.66 -3.85 -12.99
CA ASP A 206 19.42 -5.10 -12.85
C ASP A 206 20.53 -5.02 -11.79
N THR A 207 20.30 -4.22 -10.74
CA THR A 207 21.24 -4.04 -9.64
C THR A 207 20.54 -3.66 -8.34
N THR A 208 21.30 -3.54 -7.27
CA THR A 208 20.82 -3.07 -5.98
C THR A 208 21.91 -2.27 -5.27
N VAL A 209 21.52 -1.55 -4.23
CA VAL A 209 22.49 -0.90 -3.33
C VAL A 209 23.30 -1.97 -2.61
N GLU A 210 24.61 -1.78 -2.57
CA GLU A 210 25.56 -2.58 -1.80
C GLU A 210 25.98 -1.84 -0.54
N CYS A 211 26.34 -0.55 -0.67
CA CYS A 211 26.88 0.22 0.43
C CYS A 211 26.33 1.66 0.42
N LEU A 212 26.00 2.15 1.62
CA LEU A 212 25.59 3.54 1.87
C LEU A 212 26.52 4.17 2.89
N LYS A 213 27.18 5.26 2.53
CA LYS A 213 28.09 5.99 3.41
C LYS A 213 27.75 7.46 3.46
N HIS A 214 27.94 8.06 4.62
CA HIS A 214 27.92 9.51 4.73
C HIS A 214 29.04 10.13 3.87
N SER A 215 28.77 11.24 3.27
CA SER A 215 29.73 12.09 2.57
C SER A 215 29.72 13.50 3.16
N ASN A 216 30.55 14.40 2.65
CA ASN A 216 30.61 15.80 3.15
C ASN A 216 29.24 16.51 3.08
N LYS A 217 28.42 16.15 2.09
CA LYS A 217 27.02 16.57 1.96
C LYS A 217 26.25 15.36 1.43
N GLY A 218 25.24 14.89 2.19
CA GLY A 218 24.42 13.74 1.78
C GLY A 218 25.17 12.40 1.84
N TYR A 219 25.06 11.57 0.82
CA TYR A 219 25.40 10.16 0.83
C TYR A 219 26.13 9.72 -0.44
N GLN A 220 27.11 8.85 -0.27
CA GLN A 220 27.69 8.06 -1.35
C GLN A 220 26.91 6.75 -1.45
N VAL A 221 26.32 6.51 -2.61
CA VAL A 221 25.56 5.29 -2.92
C VAL A 221 26.43 4.42 -3.82
N SER A 222 26.81 3.23 -3.35
CA SER A 222 27.55 2.23 -4.12
C SER A 222 26.62 1.09 -4.50
N LEU A 223 26.59 0.73 -5.78
CA LEU A 223 25.76 -0.32 -6.32
C LEU A 223 26.54 -1.61 -6.55
N ARG A 224 25.87 -2.75 -6.45
CA ARG A 224 26.48 -4.08 -6.62
C ARG A 224 27.14 -4.29 -7.99
N ASN A 225 26.72 -3.58 -9.04
CA ASN A 225 27.34 -3.62 -10.36
C ASN A 225 28.60 -2.74 -10.48
N GLY A 226 29.04 -2.14 -9.37
CA GLY A 226 30.25 -1.30 -9.28
C GLY A 226 30.05 0.17 -9.63
N ALA A 227 28.83 0.60 -9.94
CA ALA A 227 28.54 2.02 -10.15
C ALA A 227 28.40 2.75 -8.78
N ASP A 228 28.85 3.98 -8.76
CA ASP A 228 28.80 4.87 -7.61
C ASP A 228 28.21 6.22 -7.98
N PHE A 229 27.41 6.81 -7.09
CA PHE A 229 26.92 8.17 -7.27
C PHE A 229 26.62 8.83 -5.93
N HIS A 230 26.44 10.16 -5.94
CA HIS A 230 26.06 10.94 -4.77
C HIS A 230 24.55 11.19 -4.76
N ALA A 231 23.95 11.14 -3.56
CA ALA A 231 22.57 11.56 -3.32
C ALA A 231 22.49 12.43 -2.05
N ASP A 232 21.58 13.42 -2.05
CA ASP A 232 21.34 14.26 -0.89
C ASP A 232 20.33 13.63 0.06
N LEU A 233 19.46 12.76 -0.46
CA LEU A 233 18.42 12.04 0.27
C LEU A 233 18.23 10.65 -0.31
N ILE A 234 17.91 9.68 0.55
CA ILE A 234 17.64 8.29 0.14
C ILE A 234 16.25 7.88 0.62
N ILE A 235 15.44 7.36 -0.30
CA ILE A 235 14.11 6.81 -0.04
C ILE A 235 14.12 5.31 -0.36
N SER A 236 13.61 4.48 0.55
CA SER A 236 13.37 3.06 0.31
C SER A 236 11.90 2.80 -0.02
N ALA A 237 11.66 2.20 -1.17
CA ALA A 237 10.34 1.79 -1.69
C ALA A 237 10.36 0.32 -2.15
N ILE A 238 11.04 -0.56 -1.40
CA ILE A 238 11.28 -1.98 -1.75
C ILE A 238 10.12 -2.90 -1.41
N GLY A 239 9.00 -2.36 -0.98
CA GLY A 239 7.79 -3.10 -0.66
C GLY A 239 7.38 -3.04 0.81
N LEU A 240 6.27 -3.72 1.08
CA LEU A 240 5.63 -3.75 2.40
C LEU A 240 5.51 -5.20 2.88
N ARG A 241 5.52 -5.36 4.20
CA ARG A 241 5.23 -6.63 4.88
C ARG A 241 4.03 -6.43 5.80
N ALA A 242 3.04 -7.30 5.69
CA ALA A 242 1.87 -7.29 6.57
C ALA A 242 2.27 -7.34 8.05
N LYS A 243 1.60 -6.55 8.88
CA LYS A 243 1.77 -6.60 10.34
C LYS A 243 1.07 -7.83 10.89
N THR A 244 1.82 -8.80 11.36
CA THR A 244 1.31 -10.09 11.84
C THR A 244 1.70 -10.40 13.28
N ASP A 245 2.66 -9.68 13.87
CA ASP A 245 3.26 -10.07 15.15
C ASP A 245 2.22 -10.12 16.29
N LEU A 246 1.34 -9.14 16.39
CA LEU A 246 0.27 -9.12 17.39
C LEU A 246 -0.65 -10.34 17.25
N ALA A 247 -1.04 -10.68 16.03
CA ALA A 247 -1.88 -11.84 15.74
C ALA A 247 -1.15 -13.16 16.02
N LYS A 248 0.11 -13.26 15.60
CA LYS A 248 0.96 -14.43 15.84
C LYS A 248 1.18 -14.68 17.33
N ASN A 249 1.46 -13.63 18.11
CA ASN A 249 1.64 -13.72 19.56
C ASN A 249 0.35 -14.15 20.27
N ALA A 250 -0.82 -13.78 19.73
CA ALA A 250 -2.12 -14.26 20.19
C ALA A 250 -2.44 -15.71 19.76
N GLY A 251 -1.55 -16.37 19.02
CA GLY A 251 -1.77 -17.72 18.51
C GLY A 251 -2.80 -17.80 17.38
N LEU A 252 -2.97 -16.71 16.60
CA LEU A 252 -3.72 -16.73 15.35
C LEU A 252 -2.86 -17.27 14.22
N GLU A 253 -3.48 -17.95 13.25
CA GLU A 253 -2.78 -18.46 12.09
C GLU A 253 -2.28 -17.31 11.20
N THR A 254 -1.01 -17.35 10.86
CA THR A 254 -0.36 -16.35 10.00
C THR A 254 0.52 -17.02 8.97
N ASN A 255 0.50 -16.52 7.73
CA ASN A 255 1.40 -16.88 6.67
C ASN A 255 2.09 -15.60 6.14
N ARG A 256 1.83 -15.16 4.92
CA ARG A 256 2.27 -13.84 4.46
C ARG A 256 1.53 -12.68 5.15
N ALA A 257 0.32 -12.96 5.61
CA ALA A 257 -0.50 -12.10 6.44
C ALA A 257 -1.31 -12.94 7.44
N ILE A 258 -2.30 -12.37 8.12
CA ILE A 258 -3.22 -13.09 9.01
C ILE A 258 -4.19 -13.88 8.16
N VAL A 259 -4.20 -15.22 8.33
CA VAL A 259 -5.04 -16.12 7.54
C VAL A 259 -6.49 -15.97 7.98
N VAL A 260 -7.35 -15.64 7.01
CA VAL A 260 -8.80 -15.50 7.22
C VAL A 260 -9.62 -16.24 6.18
N SER A 261 -10.84 -16.62 6.57
CA SER A 261 -11.84 -17.17 5.67
C SER A 261 -12.35 -16.13 4.68
N LYS A 262 -13.24 -16.51 3.78
CA LYS A 262 -13.97 -15.57 2.90
C LYS A 262 -14.90 -14.61 3.68
N TYR A 263 -15.19 -14.91 4.94
CA TYR A 263 -15.92 -14.01 5.84
C TYR A 263 -15.02 -13.03 6.57
N LEU A 264 -13.73 -12.99 6.24
CA LEU A 264 -12.68 -12.22 6.90
C LEU A 264 -12.47 -12.58 8.39
N GLN A 265 -13.01 -13.72 8.81
CA GLN A 265 -12.87 -14.31 10.13
C GLN A 265 -11.58 -15.13 10.19
N THR A 266 -10.83 -15.02 11.29
CA THR A 266 -9.62 -15.83 11.46
C THR A 266 -9.95 -17.32 11.56
N THR A 267 -9.06 -18.16 11.08
CA THR A 267 -9.23 -19.63 11.15
C THR A 267 -9.06 -20.20 12.57
N SER A 268 -8.55 -19.39 13.48
CA SER A 268 -8.16 -19.79 14.84
C SER A 268 -9.12 -19.28 15.93
N ASP A 269 -10.03 -18.35 15.60
CA ASP A 269 -10.97 -17.77 16.57
C ASP A 269 -12.17 -17.14 15.84
N ASP A 270 -13.39 -17.49 16.25
CA ASP A 270 -14.63 -17.07 15.59
C ASP A 270 -15.02 -15.62 15.86
N ASP A 271 -14.43 -14.97 16.86
CA ASP A 271 -14.74 -13.59 17.23
C ASP A 271 -13.65 -12.59 16.80
N ILE A 272 -12.60 -13.10 16.14
CA ILE A 272 -11.49 -12.28 15.63
C ILE A 272 -11.47 -12.29 14.11
N TYR A 273 -11.37 -11.10 13.52
CA TYR A 273 -11.38 -10.85 12.08
C TYR A 273 -10.14 -10.07 11.67
N ALA A 274 -9.76 -10.14 10.39
CA ALA A 274 -8.72 -9.25 9.86
C ALA A 274 -9.12 -8.70 8.49
N ILE A 275 -8.70 -7.45 8.20
CA ILE A 275 -9.04 -6.74 6.98
C ILE A 275 -7.90 -5.83 6.51
N GLY A 276 -7.80 -5.63 5.20
CA GLY A 276 -6.79 -4.78 4.56
C GLY A 276 -5.45 -5.48 4.39
N ASP A 277 -4.36 -4.70 4.38
CA ASP A 277 -3.02 -5.19 4.03
C ASP A 277 -2.49 -6.28 4.97
N CYS A 278 -3.06 -6.41 6.18
CA CYS A 278 -2.69 -7.44 7.14
C CYS A 278 -3.48 -8.75 6.99
N ALA A 279 -4.45 -8.83 6.08
CA ALA A 279 -5.30 -10.01 5.90
C ALA A 279 -4.90 -10.83 4.66
N GLU A 280 -4.89 -12.17 4.81
CA GLU A 280 -4.69 -13.14 3.73
C GLU A 280 -5.99 -13.91 3.51
N VAL A 281 -6.65 -13.64 2.40
CA VAL A 281 -7.95 -14.24 2.03
C VAL A 281 -7.74 -15.23 0.90
N GLY A 282 -8.03 -16.51 1.14
CA GLY A 282 -7.87 -17.55 0.11
C GLY A 282 -6.43 -17.70 -0.41
N GLY A 283 -5.43 -17.42 0.43
CA GLY A 283 -4.00 -17.48 0.09
C GLY A 283 -3.48 -16.23 -0.62
N GLU A 284 -4.30 -15.18 -0.75
CA GLU A 284 -3.90 -13.92 -1.41
C GLU A 284 -3.87 -12.75 -0.43
N VAL A 285 -2.87 -11.90 -0.57
CA VAL A 285 -2.76 -10.59 0.10
C VAL A 285 -2.92 -9.52 -0.97
N LEU A 286 -3.96 -8.70 -0.86
CA LEU A 286 -4.34 -7.69 -1.85
C LEU A 286 -4.22 -6.26 -1.26
N PRO A 287 -3.03 -5.66 -1.23
CA PRO A 287 -2.79 -4.36 -0.59
C PRO A 287 -3.22 -3.20 -1.49
N TYR A 288 -4.49 -3.17 -1.87
CA TYR A 288 -5.08 -2.17 -2.74
C TYR A 288 -6.38 -1.62 -2.15
N ILE A 289 -6.81 -0.45 -2.62
CA ILE A 289 -8.02 0.23 -2.12
C ILE A 289 -9.29 -0.59 -2.37
N MET A 290 -9.45 -1.12 -3.58
CA MET A 290 -10.71 -1.80 -3.95
C MET A 290 -10.98 -3.07 -3.12
N PRO A 291 -10.00 -3.98 -2.88
CA PRO A 291 -10.18 -5.10 -1.96
C PRO A 291 -10.62 -4.67 -0.56
N ILE A 292 -10.04 -3.58 -0.02
CA ILE A 292 -10.45 -3.03 1.28
C ILE A 292 -11.93 -2.63 1.26
N MET A 293 -12.39 -1.96 0.20
CA MET A 293 -13.79 -1.52 0.08
C MET A 293 -14.76 -2.70 0.00
N HIS A 294 -14.40 -3.76 -0.74
CA HIS A 294 -15.21 -4.99 -0.82
C HIS A 294 -15.20 -5.74 0.50
N GLY A 295 -14.03 -5.91 1.10
CA GLY A 295 -13.89 -6.57 2.40
C GLY A 295 -14.65 -5.85 3.51
N ALA A 296 -14.59 -4.51 3.56
CA ALA A 296 -15.31 -3.73 4.57
C ALA A 296 -16.83 -3.90 4.48
N ARG A 297 -17.40 -3.94 3.27
CA ARG A 297 -18.85 -4.16 3.08
C ARG A 297 -19.27 -5.57 3.50
N ALA A 298 -18.51 -6.59 3.11
CA ALA A 298 -18.79 -7.96 3.48
C ALA A 298 -18.66 -8.18 5.00
N LEU A 299 -17.55 -7.69 5.58
CA LEU A 299 -17.29 -7.83 7.01
C LEU A 299 -18.31 -7.08 7.87
N ALA A 300 -18.75 -5.89 7.46
CA ALA A 300 -19.78 -5.14 8.18
C ALA A 300 -21.08 -5.95 8.31
N LYS A 301 -21.52 -6.62 7.24
CA LYS A 301 -22.68 -7.51 7.26
C LYS A 301 -22.45 -8.72 8.19
N THR A 302 -21.30 -9.36 8.08
CA THR A 302 -20.90 -10.50 8.91
C THR A 302 -20.94 -10.12 10.39
N LEU A 303 -20.40 -8.96 10.76
CA LEU A 303 -20.40 -8.45 12.12
C LEU A 303 -21.82 -8.17 12.65
N CYS A 304 -22.76 -7.82 11.77
CA CYS A 304 -24.18 -7.64 12.11
C CYS A 304 -25.00 -8.95 12.05
N GLY A 305 -24.36 -10.12 11.91
CA GLY A 305 -25.01 -11.43 11.91
C GLY A 305 -25.49 -11.95 10.55
N GLU A 306 -25.28 -11.21 9.47
CA GLU A 306 -25.54 -11.64 8.10
C GLU A 306 -24.24 -12.19 7.48
N SER A 307 -23.98 -13.50 7.55
CA SER A 307 -22.79 -14.11 6.97
C SER A 307 -22.63 -13.72 5.49
N SER A 308 -21.63 -12.91 5.17
CA SER A 308 -21.39 -12.37 3.83
C SER A 308 -19.96 -12.68 3.39
N GLU A 309 -19.82 -13.50 2.36
CA GLU A 309 -18.54 -13.77 1.74
C GLU A 309 -18.02 -12.52 1.01
N VAL A 310 -16.71 -12.27 1.12
CA VAL A 310 -16.09 -11.25 0.29
C VAL A 310 -15.85 -11.79 -1.11
N GLU A 311 -16.28 -11.02 -2.09
CA GLU A 311 -16.03 -11.28 -3.50
C GLU A 311 -15.12 -10.19 -4.06
N TYR A 312 -14.09 -10.60 -4.76
CA TYR A 312 -13.16 -9.71 -5.43
C TYR A 312 -13.38 -9.75 -6.95
N PRO A 313 -14.16 -8.84 -7.50
CA PRO A 313 -14.31 -8.72 -8.95
C PRO A 313 -12.98 -8.28 -9.57
N ILE A 314 -12.91 -8.26 -10.89
CA ILE A 314 -11.77 -7.68 -11.59
C ILE A 314 -11.66 -6.20 -11.22
N MET A 315 -10.58 -5.85 -10.52
CA MET A 315 -10.33 -4.51 -10.00
C MET A 315 -9.09 -3.92 -10.66
N PRO A 316 -9.22 -2.79 -11.37
CA PRO A 316 -8.06 -2.17 -11.97
C PRO A 316 -7.15 -1.54 -10.90
N VAL A 317 -5.84 -1.75 -11.06
CA VAL A 317 -4.79 -1.03 -10.32
C VAL A 317 -4.32 0.12 -11.19
N ILE A 318 -4.31 1.32 -10.62
CA ILE A 318 -3.82 2.54 -11.26
C ILE A 318 -2.48 2.90 -10.65
N VAL A 319 -1.44 2.96 -11.46
CA VAL A 319 -0.15 3.53 -11.06
C VAL A 319 -0.19 5.03 -11.36
N LYS A 320 0.03 5.84 -10.33
CA LYS A 320 -0.15 7.29 -10.39
C LYS A 320 1.07 8.02 -10.97
N THR A 321 1.61 7.51 -12.06
CA THR A 321 2.65 8.16 -12.86
C THR A 321 1.97 9.14 -13.85
N THR A 322 1.71 10.36 -13.42
CA THR A 322 0.92 11.35 -14.18
C THR A 322 1.54 11.71 -15.53
N LYS A 323 2.87 11.65 -15.65
CA LYS A 323 3.60 11.84 -16.90
C LYS A 323 3.37 10.71 -17.90
N HIS A 324 3.10 9.51 -17.40
CA HIS A 324 2.87 8.32 -18.23
C HIS A 324 1.94 7.34 -17.48
N PRO A 325 0.62 7.57 -17.50
CA PRO A 325 -0.34 6.86 -16.66
C PRO A 325 -0.42 5.38 -17.03
N ILE A 326 -0.57 4.52 -16.00
CA ILE A 326 -0.69 3.07 -16.19
C ILE A 326 -1.94 2.56 -15.51
N VAL A 327 -2.67 1.70 -16.21
CA VAL A 327 -3.79 0.93 -15.66
C VAL A 327 -3.59 -0.55 -15.96
N ILE A 328 -3.76 -1.34 -14.92
CA ILE A 328 -3.58 -2.79 -14.97
C ILE A 328 -4.86 -3.44 -14.47
N ALA A 329 -5.33 -4.49 -15.13
CA ALA A 329 -6.45 -5.28 -14.63
C ALA A 329 -6.28 -6.76 -14.97
N GLY A 330 -6.77 -7.63 -14.10
CA GLY A 330 -6.78 -9.07 -14.30
C GLY A 330 -5.39 -9.71 -14.23
N GLN A 331 -5.22 -10.84 -14.93
CA GLN A 331 -4.04 -11.67 -14.88
C GLN A 331 -3.11 -11.37 -16.06
N LEU A 332 -1.89 -10.89 -15.77
CA LEU A 332 -0.88 -10.57 -16.78
C LEU A 332 0.30 -11.55 -16.81
N LYS A 333 0.35 -12.49 -15.86
CA LYS A 333 1.45 -13.44 -15.71
C LYS A 333 0.93 -14.84 -15.46
N GLY A 334 1.69 -15.83 -15.89
CA GLY A 334 1.39 -17.24 -15.68
C GLY A 334 1.61 -18.08 -16.93
N LYS A 335 1.78 -19.40 -16.77
CA LYS A 335 2.07 -20.35 -17.87
C LYS A 335 0.93 -20.49 -18.90
N LYS A 336 -0.25 -19.96 -18.61
CA LYS A 336 -1.45 -20.11 -19.46
C LYS A 336 -1.94 -18.75 -19.98
N VAL A 337 -1.08 -17.73 -19.95
CA VAL A 337 -1.42 -16.38 -20.40
C VAL A 337 -0.59 -16.06 -21.63
N ASN A 338 -1.28 -15.73 -22.72
CA ASN A 338 -0.68 -15.22 -23.96
C ASN A 338 -0.79 -13.69 -23.97
N LEU A 339 0.34 -13.00 -24.17
CA LEU A 339 0.39 -11.55 -24.22
C LEU A 339 0.44 -11.05 -25.67
N HIS A 340 -0.39 -10.07 -25.98
CA HIS A 340 -0.42 -9.36 -27.26
C HIS A 340 -0.17 -7.89 -27.00
N SER A 341 0.94 -7.36 -27.52
CA SER A 341 1.34 -5.95 -27.33
C SER A 341 1.10 -5.17 -28.61
N GLU A 342 0.52 -3.99 -28.47
CA GLU A 342 0.30 -3.02 -29.53
C GLU A 342 0.89 -1.67 -29.12
N THR A 343 1.80 -1.12 -29.93
CA THR A 343 2.32 0.23 -29.71
C THR A 343 1.28 1.26 -30.13
N VAL A 344 1.00 2.22 -29.26
CA VAL A 344 0.12 3.37 -29.53
C VAL A 344 0.95 4.66 -29.51
N GLU A 345 0.34 5.79 -29.87
CA GLU A 345 1.05 7.06 -30.10
C GLU A 345 2.01 7.44 -28.95
N ASP A 346 1.57 7.27 -27.69
CA ASP A 346 2.33 7.69 -26.52
C ASP A 346 2.61 6.54 -25.52
N GLY A 347 2.51 5.28 -25.97
CA GLY A 347 2.68 4.18 -25.03
C GLY A 347 2.45 2.80 -25.62
N VAL A 348 1.91 1.89 -24.81
CA VAL A 348 1.64 0.52 -25.22
C VAL A 348 0.36 -0.02 -24.57
N LYS A 349 -0.40 -0.78 -25.34
CA LYS A 349 -1.50 -1.61 -24.90
C LYS A 349 -1.04 -3.07 -24.91
N VAL A 350 -1.17 -3.76 -23.77
CA VAL A 350 -0.91 -5.19 -23.67
C VAL A 350 -2.19 -5.88 -23.23
N LEU A 351 -2.65 -6.82 -24.05
CA LEU A 351 -3.79 -7.68 -23.74
C LEU A 351 -3.27 -9.07 -23.37
N ALA A 352 -3.91 -9.66 -22.40
CA ALA A 352 -3.60 -10.98 -21.87
C ALA A 352 -4.80 -11.92 -22.10
N ASN A 353 -4.60 -12.97 -22.88
CA ASN A 353 -5.62 -13.94 -23.19
C ASN A 353 -5.27 -15.33 -22.60
N ASP A 354 -6.28 -16.10 -22.24
CA ASP A 354 -6.12 -17.51 -21.86
C ASP A 354 -5.93 -18.40 -23.11
N HIS A 355 -5.86 -19.72 -22.89
CA HIS A 355 -5.70 -20.71 -23.97
C HIS A 355 -6.95 -20.85 -24.88
N ASN A 356 -8.09 -20.29 -24.47
CA ASN A 356 -9.34 -20.26 -25.27
C ASN A 356 -9.53 -18.90 -25.93
N ASP A 357 -8.50 -18.05 -25.92
CA ASP A 357 -8.52 -16.69 -26.46
C ASP A 357 -9.46 -15.72 -25.73
N ASN A 358 -9.91 -16.06 -24.50
CA ASN A 358 -10.66 -15.14 -23.66
C ASN A 358 -9.69 -14.14 -23.01
N MET A 359 -10.06 -12.87 -22.99
CA MET A 359 -9.29 -11.83 -22.33
C MET A 359 -9.36 -11.99 -20.81
N VAL A 360 -8.21 -12.22 -20.18
CA VAL A 360 -8.06 -12.43 -18.74
C VAL A 360 -7.34 -11.27 -18.04
N GLY A 361 -6.77 -10.34 -18.80
CA GLY A 361 -6.09 -9.17 -18.26
C GLY A 361 -5.68 -8.17 -19.32
N PHE A 362 -5.31 -6.97 -18.88
CA PHE A 362 -4.68 -5.97 -19.72
C PHE A 362 -3.76 -5.05 -18.92
N CYS A 363 -2.79 -4.46 -19.61
CA CYS A 363 -1.96 -3.38 -19.13
C CYS A 363 -1.97 -2.25 -20.17
N LEU A 364 -2.42 -1.07 -19.77
CA LEU A 364 -2.49 0.14 -20.57
C LEU A 364 -1.48 1.14 -20.05
N VAL A 365 -0.55 1.56 -20.89
CA VAL A 365 0.52 2.50 -20.57
C VAL A 365 0.44 3.68 -21.52
N GLY A 366 0.42 4.92 -20.99
CA GLY A 366 0.23 6.14 -21.77
C GLY A 366 -1.23 6.60 -21.82
N ALA A 367 -1.45 7.86 -22.18
CA ALA A 367 -2.77 8.48 -22.16
C ALA A 367 -3.69 7.90 -23.23
N GLU A 368 -3.17 7.60 -24.45
CA GLU A 368 -3.96 7.04 -25.54
C GLU A 368 -4.46 5.63 -25.20
N ALA A 369 -3.58 4.73 -24.74
CA ALA A 369 -3.98 3.38 -24.34
C ALA A 369 -5.07 3.42 -23.26
N ASN A 370 -4.96 4.33 -22.30
CA ASN A 370 -5.90 4.45 -21.18
C ASN A 370 -7.33 4.86 -21.58
N LYS A 371 -7.54 5.38 -22.79
CA LYS A 371 -8.89 5.67 -23.32
C LYS A 371 -9.74 4.40 -23.45
N GLU A 372 -9.09 3.25 -23.71
CA GLU A 372 -9.77 1.96 -23.87
C GLU A 372 -10.14 1.27 -22.56
N LYS A 373 -9.67 1.75 -21.40
CA LYS A 373 -9.87 1.13 -20.08
C LYS A 373 -11.30 0.66 -19.82
N GLN A 374 -12.30 1.51 -20.09
CA GLN A 374 -13.70 1.19 -19.78
C GLN A 374 -14.28 0.09 -20.67
N ALA A 375 -13.91 0.09 -21.95
CA ALA A 375 -14.33 -0.94 -22.90
C ALA A 375 -13.74 -2.30 -22.50
N LEU A 376 -12.42 -2.36 -22.27
CA LEU A 376 -11.74 -3.59 -21.88
C LEU A 376 -12.23 -4.15 -20.53
N LEU A 377 -12.50 -3.29 -19.53
CA LEU A 377 -13.11 -3.74 -18.26
C LEU A 377 -14.51 -4.31 -18.44
N LYS A 378 -15.26 -3.85 -19.43
CA LYS A 378 -16.58 -4.39 -19.74
C LYS A 378 -16.46 -5.75 -20.41
N ASP A 379 -15.54 -5.88 -21.36
CA ASP A 379 -15.31 -7.14 -22.09
C ASP A 379 -14.81 -8.26 -21.17
N MET A 380 -13.98 -7.94 -20.17
CA MET A 380 -13.53 -8.91 -19.15
C MET A 380 -14.63 -9.38 -18.20
N LYS A 381 -15.76 -8.66 -18.10
CA LYS A 381 -16.90 -9.00 -17.22
C LYS A 381 -17.98 -9.80 -17.96
N ALA A 382 -17.93 -9.88 -19.27
CA ALA A 382 -18.85 -10.62 -20.10
C ALA A 382 -18.46 -12.09 -20.23
#